data_2255ea3b4610fc2aeaea7dfb6eece168
#
_entry.id   2255ea3b4610fc2aeaea7dfb6eece168
#
_cell.length_a   1.000
_cell.length_b   1.000
_cell.length_c   1.000
_cell.angle_alpha   90.00
_cell.angle_beta   90.00
_cell.angle_gamma   90.00
#
_symmetry.space_group_name_H-M   'P 1'
#
loop_
_entity.id
_entity.type
_entity.pdbx_description
1 polymer ?
#
loop_
_entity_poly.entity_id
_entity_poly.type
_entity_poly.pdbx_seq_one_letter_code
_entity_poly.pdbx_strand_id
1 'polypeptide(L)'
;MKDTELKQLKDKLWHSADVLRAGAHLAANKYGQPILGLIFLRYADILYKQHKEDIEEEYNRLKGGRMEKSMKEISIEKCGFYLPECAYYDFINDAPDDANKAILVKEAMEAIENENHRMEGVLPKEVYAQLVPEEEPELLSNIVRIFKDIPENSTVDIFGEIYEYFLGNFALSEGKDGGTFYTPATVVRYMVEVLNPQPGEKKFLDPACGSGGMFVQAARYMHNHNASESEQMKFRCYGVEKDPDTVKLAKMNLLLNNIRGDITQANSFYSDPY
;
A
#
# COMPACT_ATOMS: atom_id res chain seq x y z
N MET A 1 -3.95 -12.73 -14.27
CA MET A 1 -4.84 -13.52 -13.36
C MET A 1 -6.27 -13.35 -13.81
N LYS A 2 -7.08 -14.41 -13.81
CA LYS A 2 -8.51 -14.33 -14.17
C LYS A 2 -9.31 -13.75 -12.99
N ASP A 3 -10.43 -13.08 -13.25
CA ASP A 3 -11.27 -12.46 -12.21
C ASP A 3 -11.70 -13.46 -11.11
N THR A 4 -11.97 -14.71 -11.49
CA THR A 4 -12.30 -15.80 -10.56
C THR A 4 -11.14 -16.16 -9.63
N GLU A 5 -9.93 -16.20 -10.15
CA GLU A 5 -8.71 -16.50 -9.39
C GLU A 5 -8.39 -15.35 -8.41
N LEU A 6 -8.55 -14.12 -8.85
CA LEU A 6 -8.37 -12.94 -8.01
C LEU A 6 -9.40 -12.89 -6.87
N LYS A 7 -10.66 -13.24 -7.17
CA LYS A 7 -11.69 -13.33 -6.13
C LYS A 7 -11.33 -14.39 -5.08
N GLN A 8 -10.94 -15.60 -5.51
CA GLN A 8 -10.52 -16.65 -4.58
C GLN A 8 -9.31 -16.26 -3.74
N LEU A 9 -8.34 -15.55 -4.32
CA LEU A 9 -7.19 -15.02 -3.59
C LEU A 9 -7.64 -14.00 -2.53
N LYS A 10 -8.48 -13.03 -2.90
CA LYS A 10 -9.02 -12.03 -1.97
C LYS A 10 -9.76 -12.70 -0.79
N ASP A 11 -10.60 -13.69 -1.08
CA ASP A 11 -11.37 -14.42 -0.06
C ASP A 11 -10.44 -15.21 0.88
N LYS A 12 -9.39 -15.84 0.35
CA LYS A 12 -8.38 -16.56 1.14
C LYS A 12 -7.61 -15.62 2.05
N LEU A 13 -7.14 -14.49 1.53
CA LEU A 13 -6.43 -13.48 2.29
C LEU A 13 -7.31 -12.84 3.36
N TRP A 14 -8.60 -12.61 3.05
CA TRP A 14 -9.57 -12.10 4.01
C TRP A 14 -9.80 -13.08 5.16
N HIS A 15 -9.90 -14.37 4.87
CA HIS A 15 -10.01 -15.39 5.93
C HIS A 15 -8.83 -15.33 6.91
N SER A 16 -7.62 -15.04 6.41
CA SER A 16 -6.43 -14.86 7.27
C SER A 16 -6.57 -13.65 8.20
N ALA A 17 -7.16 -12.57 7.71
CA ALA A 17 -7.46 -11.40 8.54
C ALA A 17 -8.47 -11.72 9.65
N ASP A 18 -9.50 -12.53 9.35
CA ASP A 18 -10.46 -12.99 10.35
C ASP A 18 -9.81 -13.88 11.42
N VAL A 19 -8.86 -14.72 11.04
CA VAL A 19 -8.07 -15.55 11.98
C VAL A 19 -7.26 -14.65 12.91
N LEU A 20 -6.59 -13.64 12.37
CA LEU A 20 -5.84 -12.67 13.19
C LEU A 20 -6.76 -11.93 14.18
N ARG A 21 -7.94 -11.54 13.75
CA ARG A 21 -8.92 -10.87 14.60
C ARG A 21 -9.36 -11.77 15.77
N ALA A 22 -9.66 -13.02 15.46
CA ALA A 22 -10.16 -13.98 16.45
C ALA A 22 -9.08 -14.33 17.49
N GLY A 23 -7.83 -14.58 17.04
CA GLY A 23 -6.73 -14.98 17.90
C GLY A 23 -6.16 -13.83 18.75
N ALA A 24 -6.01 -12.64 18.17
CA ALA A 24 -5.40 -11.51 18.86
C ALA A 24 -6.36 -10.68 19.73
N HIS A 25 -7.64 -11.05 19.81
CA HIS A 25 -8.70 -10.31 20.55
C HIS A 25 -8.74 -8.80 20.21
N LEU A 26 -8.34 -8.42 18.98
CA LEU A 26 -8.25 -7.03 18.58
C LEU A 26 -9.62 -6.45 18.21
N ALA A 27 -9.81 -5.19 18.55
CA ALA A 27 -10.94 -4.43 18.01
C ALA A 27 -10.85 -4.32 16.48
N ALA A 28 -12.00 -4.30 15.79
CA ALA A 28 -12.07 -4.33 14.33
C ALA A 28 -11.17 -3.28 13.64
N ASN A 29 -11.09 -2.08 14.18
CA ASN A 29 -10.26 -0.98 13.68
C ASN A 29 -8.74 -1.20 13.88
N LYS A 30 -8.32 -2.12 14.73
CA LYS A 30 -6.91 -2.35 15.04
C LYS A 30 -6.28 -3.49 14.24
N TYR A 31 -7.06 -4.47 13.77
CA TYR A 31 -6.48 -5.58 13.00
C TYR A 31 -6.31 -5.25 11.51
N GLY A 32 -7.02 -4.25 11.01
CA GLY A 32 -6.91 -3.82 9.60
C GLY A 32 -5.51 -3.31 9.23
N GLN A 33 -4.93 -2.47 10.07
CA GLN A 33 -3.61 -1.88 9.81
C GLN A 33 -2.50 -2.94 9.65
N PRO A 34 -2.37 -3.97 10.51
CA PRO A 34 -1.38 -5.02 10.32
C PRO A 34 -1.52 -5.76 8.99
N ILE A 35 -2.75 -6.10 8.61
CA ILE A 35 -3.01 -6.80 7.36
C ILE A 35 -2.64 -5.94 6.16
N LEU A 36 -3.05 -4.68 6.15
CA LEU A 36 -2.71 -3.74 5.08
C LEU A 36 -1.18 -3.51 4.99
N GLY A 37 -0.49 -3.52 6.12
CA GLY A 37 0.96 -3.46 6.17
C GLY A 37 1.64 -4.70 5.55
N LEU A 38 1.13 -5.91 5.78
CA LEU A 38 1.62 -7.13 5.14
C LEU A 38 1.36 -7.14 3.63
N ILE A 39 0.20 -6.64 3.19
CA ILE A 39 -0.10 -6.45 1.76
C ILE A 39 0.95 -5.53 1.13
N PHE A 40 1.27 -4.41 1.81
CA PHE A 40 2.30 -3.48 1.34
C PHE A 40 3.69 -4.14 1.26
N LEU A 41 4.13 -4.87 2.29
CA LEU A 41 5.43 -5.55 2.26
C LEU A 41 5.51 -6.57 1.13
N ARG A 42 4.45 -7.34 0.90
CA ARG A 42 4.42 -8.30 -0.21
C ARG A 42 4.44 -7.60 -1.57
N TYR A 43 3.71 -6.51 -1.71
CA TYR A 43 3.75 -5.66 -2.90
C TYR A 43 5.17 -5.13 -3.16
N ALA A 44 5.81 -4.56 -2.14
CA ALA A 44 7.14 -3.98 -2.26
C ALA A 44 8.18 -5.03 -2.70
N ASP A 45 8.14 -6.24 -2.12
CA ASP A 45 9.00 -7.35 -2.47
C ASP A 45 8.81 -7.80 -3.93
N ILE A 46 7.55 -7.99 -4.35
CA ILE A 46 7.25 -8.43 -5.72
C ILE A 46 7.67 -7.37 -6.73
N LEU A 47 7.33 -6.11 -6.51
CA LEU A 47 7.70 -5.03 -7.42
C LEU A 47 9.21 -4.88 -7.54
N TYR A 48 9.93 -4.93 -6.42
CA TYR A 48 11.38 -4.86 -6.42
C TYR A 48 12.02 -6.03 -7.18
N LYS A 49 11.54 -7.27 -6.95
CA LYS A 49 12.01 -8.47 -7.67
C LYS A 49 11.79 -8.39 -9.18
N GLN A 50 10.65 -7.85 -9.61
CA GLN A 50 10.35 -7.66 -11.03
C GLN A 50 11.30 -6.68 -11.73
N HIS A 51 11.86 -5.71 -11.00
CA HIS A 51 12.80 -4.72 -11.54
C HIS A 51 14.26 -5.00 -11.18
N LYS A 52 14.55 -6.06 -10.44
CA LYS A 52 15.89 -6.32 -9.90
C LYS A 52 16.94 -6.44 -10.98
N GLU A 53 16.69 -7.19 -12.04
CA GLU A 53 17.61 -7.35 -13.17
C GLU A 53 17.88 -6.01 -13.86
N ASP A 54 16.85 -5.23 -14.13
CA ASP A 54 16.97 -3.90 -14.74
C ASP A 54 17.78 -2.92 -13.87
N ILE A 55 17.61 -3.02 -12.53
CA ILE A 55 18.35 -2.18 -11.57
C ILE A 55 19.83 -2.58 -11.56
N GLU A 56 20.13 -3.88 -11.51
CA GLU A 56 21.51 -4.39 -11.50
C GLU A 56 22.23 -4.07 -12.84
N GLU A 57 21.57 -4.25 -13.97
CA GLU A 57 22.13 -3.90 -15.29
C GLU A 57 22.43 -2.40 -15.39
N GLU A 58 21.50 -1.55 -14.98
CA GLU A 58 21.69 -0.11 -15.02
C GLU A 58 22.81 0.35 -14.07
N TYR A 59 22.88 -0.21 -12.86
CA TYR A 59 23.97 0.05 -11.93
C TYR A 59 25.33 -0.31 -12.53
N ASN A 60 25.46 -1.52 -13.09
CA ASN A 60 26.71 -1.97 -13.70
C ASN A 60 27.11 -1.13 -14.92
N ARG A 61 26.14 -0.67 -15.68
CA ARG A 61 26.37 0.23 -16.84
C ARG A 61 26.89 1.61 -16.44
N LEU A 62 26.42 2.16 -15.31
CA LEU A 62 26.75 3.51 -14.85
C LEU A 62 27.97 3.57 -13.92
N LYS A 63 28.38 2.43 -13.37
CA LYS A 63 29.46 2.29 -12.38
C LYS A 63 30.78 2.84 -12.93
N GLY A 64 31.42 3.71 -12.15
CA GLY A 64 32.71 4.35 -12.52
C GLY A 64 32.60 5.43 -13.59
N GLY A 65 31.39 5.80 -14.04
CA GLY A 65 31.15 6.82 -15.03
C GLY A 65 30.80 8.19 -14.43
N ARG A 66 30.74 9.22 -15.30
CA ARG A 66 30.37 10.59 -14.88
C ARG A 66 28.91 10.69 -14.33
N MET A 67 28.06 9.77 -14.70
CA MET A 67 26.65 9.71 -14.30
C MET A 67 26.40 8.52 -13.36
N GLU A 68 27.39 8.17 -12.54
CA GLU A 68 27.25 7.08 -11.57
C GLU A 68 26.09 7.36 -10.60
N LYS A 69 25.27 6.35 -10.40
CA LYS A 69 24.16 6.33 -9.46
C LYS A 69 24.31 5.14 -8.52
N SER A 70 23.88 5.30 -7.29
CA SER A 70 23.75 4.20 -6.33
C SER A 70 22.62 3.23 -6.72
N MET A 71 22.69 1.98 -6.26
CA MET A 71 21.58 1.02 -6.37
C MET A 71 20.27 1.59 -5.82
N LYS A 72 20.35 2.34 -4.72
CA LYS A 72 19.20 3.01 -4.09
C LYS A 72 18.55 4.03 -5.04
N GLU A 73 19.33 4.91 -5.66
CA GLU A 73 18.80 5.92 -6.60
C GLU A 73 18.12 5.26 -7.80
N ILE A 74 18.74 4.23 -8.37
CA ILE A 74 18.17 3.48 -9.50
C ILE A 74 16.88 2.77 -9.07
N SER A 75 16.85 2.13 -7.90
CA SER A 75 15.66 1.48 -7.36
C SER A 75 14.50 2.46 -7.17
N ILE A 76 14.78 3.65 -6.62
CA ILE A 76 13.76 4.70 -6.46
C ILE A 76 13.23 5.18 -7.83
N GLU A 77 14.07 5.24 -8.85
CA GLU A 77 13.65 5.62 -10.20
C GLU A 77 12.76 4.55 -10.85
N LYS A 78 13.08 3.26 -10.67
CA LYS A 78 12.37 2.12 -11.28
C LYS A 78 11.12 1.71 -10.52
N CYS A 79 11.22 1.58 -9.19
CA CYS A 79 10.16 1.06 -8.33
C CYS A 79 9.40 2.15 -7.57
N GLY A 80 9.94 3.39 -7.50
CA GLY A 80 9.42 4.46 -6.65
C GLY A 80 9.96 4.43 -5.21
N PHE A 81 10.69 3.37 -4.82
CA PHE A 81 11.31 3.18 -3.51
C PHE A 81 12.53 2.26 -3.59
N TYR A 82 13.32 2.25 -2.53
CA TYR A 82 14.38 1.27 -2.30
C TYR A 82 13.92 0.25 -1.25
N LEU A 83 14.14 -1.04 -1.51
CA LEU A 83 13.80 -2.13 -0.60
C LEU A 83 15.08 -2.71 0.04
N PRO A 84 15.34 -2.49 1.34
CA PRO A 84 16.45 -3.13 2.05
C PRO A 84 16.31 -4.64 2.13
N GLU A 85 17.43 -5.38 2.22
CA GLU A 85 17.42 -6.85 2.27
C GLU A 85 16.61 -7.43 3.44
N CYS A 86 16.67 -6.80 4.62
CA CYS A 86 15.88 -7.20 5.78
C CYS A 86 14.35 -7.05 5.57
N ALA A 87 13.94 -6.30 4.54
CA ALA A 87 12.55 -6.10 4.17
C ALA A 87 12.08 -7.00 3.02
N TYR A 88 12.93 -7.87 2.49
CA TYR A 88 12.49 -8.89 1.54
C TYR A 88 11.49 -9.83 2.22
N TYR A 89 10.40 -10.10 1.52
CA TYR A 89 9.34 -10.92 2.10
C TYR A 89 9.81 -12.33 2.44
N ASP A 90 10.71 -12.89 1.62
CA ASP A 90 11.33 -14.19 1.87
C ASP A 90 12.19 -14.18 3.13
N PHE A 91 12.93 -13.09 3.41
CA PHE A 91 13.71 -12.97 4.64
C PHE A 91 12.82 -13.07 5.89
N ILE A 92 11.64 -12.46 5.87
CA ILE A 92 10.68 -12.51 6.97
C ILE A 92 10.01 -13.89 7.02
N ASN A 93 9.55 -14.41 5.88
CA ASN A 93 8.80 -15.66 5.82
C ASN A 93 9.66 -16.86 6.22
N ASP A 94 10.89 -16.93 5.71
CA ASP A 94 11.79 -18.08 5.87
C ASP A 94 12.66 -18.00 7.15
N ALA A 95 12.49 -16.94 7.96
CA ALA A 95 13.11 -16.84 9.27
C ALA A 95 12.70 -18.04 10.16
N PRO A 96 13.58 -18.52 11.06
CA PRO A 96 13.32 -19.65 11.93
C PRO A 96 11.99 -19.54 12.70
N ASP A 97 11.39 -20.67 13.05
CA ASP A 97 10.06 -20.69 13.72
C ASP A 97 10.10 -20.06 15.13
N ASP A 98 11.27 -20.02 15.77
CA ASP A 98 11.51 -19.34 17.05
C ASP A 98 11.76 -17.83 16.90
N ALA A 99 11.90 -17.32 15.68
CA ALA A 99 12.06 -15.90 15.42
C ALA A 99 10.73 -15.15 15.63
N ASN A 100 10.82 -14.03 16.33
CA ASN A 100 9.65 -13.16 16.51
C ASN A 100 9.31 -12.42 15.20
N LYS A 101 8.37 -12.94 14.45
CA LYS A 101 7.92 -12.37 13.17
C LYS A 101 7.40 -10.92 13.31
N ALA A 102 6.82 -10.57 14.47
CA ALA A 102 6.35 -9.20 14.70
C ALA A 102 7.49 -8.20 14.74
N ILE A 103 8.62 -8.59 15.34
CA ILE A 103 9.84 -7.77 15.35
C ILE A 103 10.39 -7.65 13.93
N LEU A 104 10.51 -8.75 13.20
CA LEU A 104 11.04 -8.74 11.83
C LEU A 104 10.20 -7.86 10.90
N VAL A 105 8.87 -7.96 10.98
CA VAL A 105 7.97 -7.10 10.19
C VAL A 105 8.11 -5.64 10.57
N LYS A 106 8.21 -5.32 11.86
CA LYS A 106 8.44 -3.96 12.35
C LYS A 106 9.77 -3.41 11.82
N GLU A 107 10.87 -4.14 12.00
CA GLU A 107 12.21 -3.75 11.54
C GLU A 107 12.26 -3.56 10.02
N ALA A 108 11.58 -4.42 9.26
CA ALA A 108 11.46 -4.28 7.81
C ALA A 108 10.79 -2.96 7.41
N MET A 109 9.68 -2.62 8.07
CA MET A 109 8.98 -1.35 7.81
C MET A 109 9.81 -0.13 8.24
N GLU A 110 10.50 -0.19 9.37
CA GLU A 110 11.41 0.86 9.81
C GLU A 110 12.55 1.06 8.80
N ALA A 111 13.15 -0.03 8.31
CA ALA A 111 14.20 0.05 7.32
C ALA A 111 13.71 0.65 5.99
N ILE A 112 12.50 0.28 5.53
CA ILE A 112 11.89 0.89 4.34
C ILE A 112 11.70 2.40 4.54
N GLU A 113 11.13 2.84 5.66
CA GLU A 113 10.91 4.26 5.94
C GLU A 113 12.22 5.06 6.04
N ASN A 114 13.23 4.51 6.71
CA ASN A 114 14.54 5.15 6.85
C ASN A 114 15.24 5.37 5.51
N GLU A 115 15.04 4.45 4.57
CA GLU A 115 15.63 4.54 3.25
C GLU A 115 14.79 5.38 2.26
N ASN A 116 13.52 5.63 2.58
CA ASN A 116 12.56 6.28 1.68
C ASN A 116 11.80 7.40 2.38
N HIS A 117 12.34 8.62 2.39
CA HIS A 117 11.74 9.78 3.08
C HIS A 117 10.26 10.06 2.76
N ARG A 118 9.79 9.69 1.55
CA ARG A 118 8.38 9.83 1.19
C ARG A 118 7.45 8.89 1.94
N MET A 119 8.01 7.85 2.56
CA MET A 119 7.26 6.84 3.31
C MET A 119 7.35 7.05 4.82
N GLU A 120 8.09 8.05 5.28
CA GLU A 120 8.30 8.31 6.70
C GLU A 120 6.96 8.47 7.44
N GLY A 121 6.76 7.65 8.47
CA GLY A 121 5.54 7.62 9.29
C GLY A 121 4.29 7.09 8.58
N VAL A 122 4.42 6.47 7.40
CA VAL A 122 3.30 5.90 6.64
C VAL A 122 2.98 4.47 7.03
N LEU A 123 4.02 3.64 7.24
CA LEU A 123 3.85 2.22 7.48
C LEU A 123 3.40 1.92 8.92
N PRO A 124 2.50 0.96 9.12
CA PRO A 124 1.90 0.67 10.43
C PRO A 124 2.81 -0.19 11.32
N LYS A 125 4.08 0.21 11.50
CA LYS A 125 5.10 -0.56 12.21
C LYS A 125 4.81 -0.79 13.68
N GLU A 126 4.17 0.18 14.36
CA GLU A 126 3.96 0.12 15.81
C GLU A 126 2.88 -0.90 16.23
N VAL A 127 1.98 -1.24 15.31
CA VAL A 127 0.88 -2.18 15.62
C VAL A 127 1.38 -3.61 15.84
N TYR A 128 2.51 -3.99 15.23
CA TYR A 128 3.02 -5.35 15.30
C TYR A 128 3.58 -5.73 16.68
N ALA A 129 4.06 -4.75 17.45
CA ALA A 129 4.50 -5.00 18.82
C ALA A 129 3.37 -5.47 19.76
N GLN A 130 2.10 -5.24 19.37
CA GLN A 130 0.91 -5.56 20.16
C GLN A 130 0.17 -6.82 19.65
N LEU A 131 0.66 -7.42 18.55
CA LEU A 131 -0.07 -8.43 17.79
C LEU A 131 0.19 -9.88 18.19
N VAL A 132 1.22 -10.15 18.98
CA VAL A 132 1.56 -11.53 19.34
C VAL A 132 0.98 -11.83 20.72
N PRO A 133 -0.19 -12.50 20.80
CA PRO A 133 -0.67 -13.04 22.06
C PRO A 133 0.35 -14.08 22.54
N GLU A 134 0.65 -14.08 23.82
CA GLU A 134 1.50 -15.13 24.42
C GLU A 134 0.93 -16.55 24.17
N GLU A 135 -0.38 -16.62 23.94
CA GLU A 135 -1.15 -17.85 23.76
C GLU A 135 -1.09 -18.39 22.31
N GLU A 136 -0.82 -17.54 21.30
CA GLU A 136 -0.79 -17.93 19.88
C GLU A 136 0.43 -17.34 19.14
N PRO A 137 1.66 -17.72 19.49
CA PRO A 137 2.88 -17.12 18.91
C PRO A 137 3.03 -17.38 17.40
N GLU A 138 2.39 -18.43 16.88
CA GLU A 138 2.47 -18.81 15.46
C GLU A 138 1.47 -18.06 14.58
N LEU A 139 0.54 -17.30 15.15
CA LEU A 139 -0.55 -16.66 14.43
C LEU A 139 -0.02 -15.76 13.29
N LEU A 140 0.91 -14.87 13.60
CA LEU A 140 1.50 -13.98 12.61
C LEU A 140 2.34 -14.74 11.57
N SER A 141 3.05 -15.78 11.99
CA SER A 141 3.82 -16.64 11.07
C SER A 141 2.92 -17.30 10.02
N ASN A 142 1.76 -17.80 10.44
CA ASN A 142 0.78 -18.38 9.53
C ASN A 142 0.22 -17.36 8.55
N ILE A 143 -0.06 -16.13 9.01
CA ILE A 143 -0.57 -15.06 8.16
C ILE A 143 0.49 -14.61 7.16
N VAL A 144 1.73 -14.40 7.58
CA VAL A 144 2.87 -14.08 6.68
C VAL A 144 2.99 -15.15 5.59
N ARG A 145 2.90 -16.44 5.95
CA ARG A 145 2.94 -17.56 4.99
C ARG A 145 1.81 -17.50 3.97
N ILE A 146 0.59 -17.16 4.39
CA ILE A 146 -0.56 -17.06 3.48
C ILE A 146 -0.40 -15.90 2.49
N PHE A 147 0.14 -14.76 2.92
CA PHE A 147 0.38 -13.63 2.02
C PHE A 147 1.53 -13.91 1.02
N LYS A 148 2.41 -14.87 1.30
CA LYS A 148 3.40 -15.34 0.31
C LYS A 148 2.73 -15.99 -0.91
N ASP A 149 1.52 -16.52 -0.77
CA ASP A 149 0.77 -17.12 -1.89
C ASP A 149 0.27 -16.09 -2.92
N ILE A 150 0.41 -14.80 -2.69
CA ILE A 150 0.20 -13.78 -3.72
C ILE A 150 1.25 -14.01 -4.82
N PRO A 151 0.82 -14.28 -6.07
CA PRO A 151 1.73 -14.66 -7.15
C PRO A 151 2.77 -13.58 -7.46
N GLU A 152 4.01 -13.98 -7.72
CA GLU A 152 5.12 -13.06 -8.01
C GLU A 152 4.97 -12.28 -9.33
N ASN A 153 4.11 -12.75 -10.23
CA ASN A 153 3.74 -12.04 -11.45
C ASN A 153 2.53 -11.11 -11.26
N SER A 154 2.15 -10.81 -10.02
CA SER A 154 1.07 -9.86 -9.74
C SER A 154 1.46 -8.45 -10.13
N THR A 155 0.54 -7.73 -10.77
CA THR A 155 0.72 -6.34 -11.19
C THR A 155 0.30 -5.36 -10.09
N VAL A 156 0.67 -4.10 -10.25
CA VAL A 156 0.23 -2.98 -9.40
C VAL A 156 -1.30 -2.96 -9.26
N ASP A 157 -2.03 -3.17 -10.35
CA ASP A 157 -3.50 -3.17 -10.33
C ASP A 157 -4.08 -4.26 -9.41
N ILE A 158 -3.48 -5.45 -9.40
CA ILE A 158 -3.90 -6.56 -8.53
C ILE A 158 -3.74 -6.18 -7.05
N PHE A 159 -2.62 -5.57 -6.69
CA PHE A 159 -2.41 -5.11 -5.32
C PHE A 159 -3.35 -3.98 -4.92
N GLY A 160 -3.59 -3.03 -5.83
CA GLY A 160 -4.58 -1.98 -5.62
C GLY A 160 -5.98 -2.54 -5.39
N GLU A 161 -6.38 -3.58 -6.15
CA GLU A 161 -7.68 -4.26 -5.96
C GLU A 161 -7.76 -5.05 -4.65
N ILE A 162 -6.67 -5.74 -4.25
CA ILE A 162 -6.61 -6.43 -2.96
C ILE A 162 -6.75 -5.40 -1.84
N TYR A 163 -6.01 -4.29 -1.90
CA TYR A 163 -6.04 -3.25 -0.89
C TYR A 163 -7.43 -2.62 -0.75
N GLU A 164 -8.07 -2.24 -1.87
CA GLU A 164 -9.44 -1.71 -1.87
C GLU A 164 -10.46 -2.71 -1.30
N TYR A 165 -10.32 -4.00 -1.62
CA TYR A 165 -11.18 -5.07 -1.09
C TYR A 165 -11.09 -5.14 0.43
N PHE A 166 -9.87 -5.08 0.97
CA PHE A 166 -9.66 -5.11 2.41
C PHE A 166 -10.20 -3.85 3.11
N LEU A 167 -9.93 -2.66 2.55
CA LEU A 167 -10.48 -1.40 3.07
C LEU A 167 -12.02 -1.44 3.13
N GLY A 168 -12.66 -1.93 2.08
CA GLY A 168 -14.11 -2.04 2.04
C GLY A 168 -14.67 -3.00 3.09
N ASN A 169 -14.04 -4.15 3.28
CA ASN A 169 -14.47 -5.13 4.28
C ASN A 169 -14.20 -4.65 5.72
N PHE A 170 -13.09 -3.96 5.97
CA PHE A 170 -12.83 -3.36 7.28
C PHE A 170 -13.88 -2.28 7.61
N ALA A 171 -14.18 -1.40 6.66
CA ALA A 171 -15.22 -0.39 6.84
C ALA A 171 -16.59 -1.01 7.16
N LEU A 172 -16.96 -2.11 6.52
CA LEU A 172 -18.19 -2.84 6.82
C LEU A 172 -18.17 -3.46 8.21
N SER A 173 -17.03 -3.95 8.67
CA SER A 173 -16.88 -4.57 9.98
C SER A 173 -16.91 -3.57 11.15
N GLU A 174 -16.56 -2.31 10.92
CA GLU A 174 -16.60 -1.21 11.88
C GLU A 174 -18.01 -0.63 12.07
N GLY A 175 -18.97 -1.01 11.25
CA GLY A 175 -20.36 -0.57 11.37
C GLY A 175 -20.56 0.89 10.94
N LYS A 176 -21.30 1.67 11.76
CA LYS A 176 -21.68 3.07 11.38
C LYS A 176 -20.49 4.01 11.21
N ASP A 177 -19.39 3.76 11.89
CA ASP A 177 -18.20 4.60 11.85
C ASP A 177 -17.28 4.29 10.65
N GLY A 178 -17.38 3.10 10.07
CA GLY A 178 -16.59 2.69 8.89
C GLY A 178 -16.85 3.52 7.63
N GLY A 179 -18.03 4.10 7.50
CA GLY A 179 -18.37 5.01 6.40
C GLY A 179 -17.66 6.37 6.42
N THR A 180 -16.92 6.68 7.49
CA THR A 180 -16.19 7.96 7.61
C THR A 180 -14.91 8.02 6.80
N PHE A 181 -14.29 6.87 6.51
CA PHE A 181 -13.02 6.82 5.78
C PHE A 181 -13.08 6.06 4.45
N TYR A 182 -14.15 5.32 4.18
CA TYR A 182 -14.28 4.52 2.96
C TYR A 182 -15.59 4.79 2.24
N THR A 183 -15.49 5.18 0.97
CA THR A 183 -16.63 5.30 0.05
C THR A 183 -16.60 4.13 -0.94
N PRO A 184 -17.70 3.39 -1.15
CA PRO A 184 -17.72 2.27 -2.10
C PRO A 184 -17.24 2.66 -3.49
N ALA A 185 -16.37 1.81 -4.08
CA ALA A 185 -15.73 2.08 -5.37
C ALA A 185 -16.73 2.40 -6.51
N THR A 186 -17.94 1.82 -6.46
CA THR A 186 -19.00 2.09 -7.44
C THR A 186 -19.51 3.54 -7.38
N VAL A 187 -19.63 4.08 -6.16
CA VAL A 187 -20.05 5.48 -5.95
C VAL A 187 -18.94 6.43 -6.40
N VAL A 188 -17.69 6.13 -5.96
CA VAL A 188 -16.52 6.92 -6.35
C VAL A 188 -16.34 6.95 -7.86
N ARG A 189 -16.49 5.81 -8.53
CA ARG A 189 -16.42 5.72 -10.00
C ARG A 189 -17.46 6.61 -10.66
N TYR A 190 -18.70 6.58 -10.19
CA TYR A 190 -19.74 7.45 -10.71
C TYR A 190 -19.38 8.94 -10.54
N MET A 191 -18.85 9.34 -9.38
CA MET A 191 -18.40 10.71 -9.15
C MET A 191 -17.28 11.12 -10.11
N VAL A 192 -16.31 10.25 -10.34
CA VAL A 192 -15.20 10.50 -11.27
C VAL A 192 -15.66 10.61 -12.71
N GLU A 193 -16.62 9.76 -13.13
CA GLU A 193 -17.24 9.87 -14.46
C GLU A 193 -17.94 11.24 -14.67
N VAL A 194 -18.62 11.74 -13.64
CA VAL A 194 -19.27 13.08 -13.67
C VAL A 194 -18.23 14.19 -13.72
N LEU A 195 -17.14 14.07 -12.95
CA LEU A 195 -16.04 15.04 -12.92
C LEU A 195 -15.26 15.06 -14.23
N ASN A 196 -15.21 13.93 -14.94
CA ASN A 196 -14.54 13.77 -16.22
C ASN A 196 -13.11 14.38 -16.24
N PRO A 197 -12.19 13.93 -15.38
CA PRO A 197 -10.84 14.48 -15.31
C PRO A 197 -10.12 14.30 -16.65
N GLN A 198 -9.63 15.40 -17.22
CA GLN A 198 -8.95 15.36 -18.50
C GLN A 198 -7.46 15.06 -18.31
N PRO A 199 -6.81 14.30 -19.22
CA PRO A 199 -5.36 14.08 -19.22
C PRO A 199 -4.58 15.41 -19.27
N GLY A 200 -3.35 15.39 -18.71
CA GLY A 200 -2.44 16.53 -18.73
C GLY A 200 -2.04 17.02 -17.34
N GLU A 201 -1.49 18.22 -17.26
CA GLU A 201 -1.05 18.84 -16.00
C GLU A 201 -2.28 19.30 -15.17
N LYS A 202 -2.91 18.37 -14.51
CA LYS A 202 -4.05 18.62 -13.65
C LYS A 202 -3.74 18.28 -12.19
N LYS A 203 -4.13 19.19 -11.33
CA LYS A 203 -4.18 18.96 -9.90
C LYS A 203 -5.55 18.42 -9.55
N PHE A 204 -5.61 17.31 -8.85
CA PHE A 204 -6.84 16.74 -8.35
C PHE A 204 -6.87 16.93 -6.83
N LEU A 205 -7.76 17.76 -6.33
CA LEU A 205 -7.90 18.06 -4.91
C LEU A 205 -9.13 17.36 -4.34
N ASP A 206 -8.93 16.66 -3.22
CA ASP A 206 -10.00 16.12 -2.39
C ASP A 206 -9.84 16.64 -0.95
N PRO A 207 -10.71 17.58 -0.52
CA PRO A 207 -10.59 18.20 0.80
C PRO A 207 -11.04 17.30 1.96
N ALA A 208 -11.53 16.09 1.69
CA ALA A 208 -11.95 15.11 2.68
C ALA A 208 -11.67 13.69 2.12
N CYS A 209 -10.40 13.44 1.81
CA CYS A 209 -10.01 12.33 0.92
C CYS A 209 -10.23 10.93 1.51
N GLY A 210 -10.45 10.80 2.83
CA GLY A 210 -10.57 9.50 3.46
C GLY A 210 -9.36 8.63 3.14
N SER A 211 -9.59 7.39 2.72
CA SER A 211 -8.55 6.45 2.29
C SER A 211 -7.99 6.70 0.88
N GLY A 212 -8.33 7.81 0.23
CA GLY A 212 -7.81 8.18 -1.09
C GLY A 212 -8.50 7.50 -2.28
N GLY A 213 -9.68 6.93 -2.10
CA GLY A 213 -10.41 6.20 -3.14
C GLY A 213 -10.71 7.03 -4.40
N MET A 214 -10.99 8.34 -4.25
CA MET A 214 -11.20 9.26 -5.38
C MET A 214 -9.97 9.35 -6.28
N PHE A 215 -8.78 9.40 -5.70
CA PHE A 215 -7.52 9.48 -6.46
C PHE A 215 -7.26 8.22 -7.26
N VAL A 216 -7.49 7.05 -6.66
CA VAL A 216 -7.33 5.75 -7.33
C VAL A 216 -8.29 5.63 -8.51
N GLN A 217 -9.56 5.97 -8.33
CA GLN A 217 -10.53 5.89 -9.41
C GLN A 217 -10.28 6.95 -10.49
N ALA A 218 -9.80 8.15 -10.14
CA ALA A 218 -9.42 9.16 -11.11
C ALA A 218 -8.20 8.73 -11.96
N ALA A 219 -7.20 8.11 -11.35
CA ALA A 219 -6.05 7.57 -12.07
C ALA A 219 -6.46 6.44 -13.03
N ARG A 220 -7.31 5.50 -12.58
CA ARG A 220 -7.88 4.43 -13.42
C ARG A 220 -8.74 4.99 -14.55
N TYR A 221 -9.54 6.01 -14.28
CA TYR A 221 -10.34 6.67 -15.30
C TYR A 221 -9.46 7.22 -16.42
N MET A 222 -8.42 7.96 -16.08
CA MET A 222 -7.49 8.52 -17.07
C MET A 222 -6.76 7.43 -17.87
N HIS A 223 -6.34 6.36 -17.21
CA HIS A 223 -5.72 5.21 -17.88
C HIS A 223 -6.68 4.60 -18.92
N ASN A 224 -7.93 4.38 -18.55
CA ASN A 224 -8.96 3.81 -19.42
C ASN A 224 -9.38 4.72 -20.57
N HIS A 225 -9.16 6.03 -20.44
CA HIS A 225 -9.45 7.04 -21.47
C HIS A 225 -8.19 7.45 -22.27
N ASN A 226 -7.25 6.50 -22.42
CA ASN A 226 -6.05 6.63 -23.27
C ASN A 226 -5.10 7.79 -22.90
N ALA A 227 -5.05 8.17 -21.63
CA ALA A 227 -3.99 9.05 -21.17
C ALA A 227 -2.63 8.39 -21.40
N SER A 228 -1.70 9.08 -22.05
CA SER A 228 -0.34 8.60 -22.23
C SER A 228 0.38 8.46 -20.88
N GLU A 229 1.41 7.61 -20.82
CA GLU A 229 2.21 7.46 -19.59
C GLU A 229 2.75 8.81 -19.09
N SER A 230 3.17 9.69 -20.01
CA SER A 230 3.66 11.02 -19.66
C SER A 230 2.58 11.91 -19.04
N GLU A 231 1.32 11.77 -19.44
CA GLU A 231 0.19 12.49 -18.87
C GLU A 231 -0.22 11.92 -17.50
N GLN A 232 -0.17 10.60 -17.35
CA GLN A 232 -0.39 9.94 -16.06
C GLN A 232 0.71 10.35 -15.05
N MET A 233 1.96 10.46 -15.48
CA MET A 233 3.07 10.95 -14.65
C MET A 233 2.92 12.40 -14.18
N LYS A 234 2.17 13.22 -14.90
CA LYS A 234 1.89 14.62 -14.55
C LYS A 234 0.71 14.79 -13.61
N PHE A 235 -0.12 13.75 -13.46
CA PHE A 235 -1.23 13.76 -12.54
C PHE A 235 -0.73 13.88 -11.09
N ARG A 236 -1.29 14.85 -10.36
CA ARG A 236 -0.94 15.11 -8.96
C ARG A 236 -2.20 15.15 -8.12
N CYS A 237 -2.20 14.34 -7.07
CA CYS A 237 -3.27 14.31 -6.07
C CYS A 237 -2.89 15.15 -4.86
N TYR A 238 -3.86 15.88 -4.36
CA TYR A 238 -3.75 16.66 -3.12
C TYR A 238 -4.93 16.29 -2.24
N GLY A 239 -4.66 15.72 -1.07
CA GLY A 239 -5.69 15.26 -0.16
C GLY A 239 -5.59 15.91 1.21
N VAL A 240 -6.72 16.24 1.79
CA VAL A 240 -6.81 16.66 3.18
C VAL A 240 -7.64 15.62 3.92
N GLU A 241 -7.10 15.13 5.04
CA GLU A 241 -7.79 14.18 5.92
C GLU A 241 -7.51 14.56 7.38
N LYS A 242 -8.53 14.48 8.20
CA LYS A 242 -8.45 14.89 9.62
C LYS A 242 -7.84 13.80 10.49
N ASP A 243 -8.20 12.56 10.25
CA ASP A 243 -7.77 11.43 11.05
C ASP A 243 -6.35 10.96 10.66
N PRO A 244 -5.39 10.89 11.61
CA PRO A 244 -4.01 10.56 11.31
C PRO A 244 -3.82 9.12 10.79
N ASP A 245 -4.63 8.17 11.24
CA ASP A 245 -4.52 6.79 10.78
C ASP A 245 -5.11 6.64 9.37
N THR A 246 -6.18 7.35 9.07
CA THR A 246 -6.76 7.42 7.73
C THR A 246 -5.80 8.11 6.75
N VAL A 247 -5.04 9.12 7.18
CA VAL A 247 -3.95 9.71 6.36
C VAL A 247 -2.92 8.67 5.95
N LYS A 248 -2.51 7.79 6.86
CA LYS A 248 -1.58 6.68 6.55
C LYS A 248 -2.18 5.73 5.53
N LEU A 249 -3.46 5.35 5.70
CA LEU A 249 -4.17 4.50 4.75
C LEU A 249 -4.23 5.13 3.35
N ALA A 250 -4.53 6.42 3.26
CA ALA A 250 -4.54 7.14 1.98
C ALA A 250 -3.16 7.16 1.32
N LYS A 251 -2.10 7.47 2.08
CA LYS A 251 -0.72 7.44 1.57
C LYS A 251 -0.31 6.07 1.08
N MET A 252 -0.62 5.00 1.83
CA MET A 252 -0.38 3.61 1.39
C MET A 252 -1.16 3.28 0.13
N ASN A 253 -2.41 3.71 0.02
CA ASN A 253 -3.25 3.50 -1.16
C ASN A 253 -2.65 4.15 -2.41
N LEU A 254 -2.15 5.39 -2.30
CA LEU A 254 -1.45 6.06 -3.39
C LEU A 254 -0.18 5.29 -3.80
N LEU A 255 0.63 4.84 -2.84
CA LEU A 255 1.85 4.07 -3.11
C LEU A 255 1.56 2.76 -3.84
N LEU A 256 0.58 1.98 -3.36
CA LEU A 256 0.18 0.71 -3.95
C LEU A 256 -0.38 0.84 -5.38
N ASN A 257 -0.94 1.99 -5.71
CA ASN A 257 -1.46 2.27 -7.05
C ASN A 257 -0.48 3.13 -7.90
N ASN A 258 0.77 3.33 -7.44
CA ASN A 258 1.79 4.15 -8.10
C ASN A 258 1.29 5.57 -8.46
N ILE A 259 0.49 6.16 -7.58
CA ILE A 259 -0.08 7.50 -7.75
C ILE A 259 0.78 8.52 -6.99
N ARG A 260 1.12 9.62 -7.66
CA ARG A 260 1.86 10.71 -7.05
C ARG A 260 0.90 11.71 -6.41
N GLY A 261 1.10 11.98 -5.12
CA GLY A 261 0.26 12.95 -4.41
C GLY A 261 0.77 13.27 -3.03
N ASP A 262 0.19 14.32 -2.47
CA ASP A 262 0.45 14.78 -1.11
C ASP A 262 -0.83 14.70 -0.30
N ILE A 263 -0.76 14.01 0.85
CA ILE A 263 -1.88 13.92 1.79
C ILE A 263 -1.48 14.65 3.07
N THR A 264 -2.22 15.70 3.39
CA THR A 264 -1.99 16.53 4.57
C THR A 264 -3.02 16.22 5.65
N GLN A 265 -2.53 15.98 6.88
CA GLN A 265 -3.40 15.90 8.03
C GLN A 265 -3.88 17.29 8.43
N ALA A 266 -5.15 17.58 8.17
CA ALA A 266 -5.75 18.85 8.55
C ALA A 266 -7.29 18.73 8.58
N ASN A 267 -7.93 19.71 9.19
CA ASN A 267 -9.38 19.88 9.07
C ASN A 267 -9.66 20.96 8.01
N SER A 268 -10.17 20.55 6.86
CA SER A 268 -10.43 21.42 5.70
C SER A 268 -11.44 22.54 5.94
N PHE A 269 -12.23 22.46 7.02
CA PHE A 269 -13.09 23.58 7.43
C PHE A 269 -12.33 24.75 8.03
N TYR A 270 -11.10 24.53 8.53
CA TYR A 270 -10.29 25.53 9.24
C TYR A 270 -8.95 25.80 8.57
N SER A 271 -8.52 24.93 7.67
CA SER A 271 -7.21 25.03 7.03
C SER A 271 -7.29 24.57 5.58
N ASP A 272 -6.73 25.37 4.69
CA ASP A 272 -6.54 25.06 3.27
C ASP A 272 -5.02 24.99 3.02
N PRO A 273 -4.43 23.77 3.01
CA PRO A 273 -2.99 23.59 2.85
C PRO A 273 -2.50 23.67 1.39
N TYR A 274 -3.40 23.76 0.37
CA TYR A 274 -3.04 23.68 -1.05
C TYR A 274 -3.47 24.87 -1.91
#